data_ee89c33e4b872b50c472fddf609c6daa
#
_entry.id   ee89c33e4b872b50c472fddf609c6daa
#
_cell.length_a   1.000
_cell.length_b   1.000
_cell.length_c   1.000
_cell.angle_alpha   90.00
_cell.angle_beta   90.00
_cell.angle_gamma   90.00
#
_symmetry.space_group_name_H-M   'P 1'
#
loop_
_entity.id
_entity.type
_entity.pdbx_description
1 polymer ?
#
loop_
_entity_poly.entity_id
_entity_poly.type
_entity_poly.pdbx_seq_one_letter_code
_entity_poly.pdbx_strand_id
1 'polypeptide(L)'
;MYRTGWMLAALALGCGVVQGQAQDAQTDIMRRVRSKVQAVYPDLARKMNLTGTVKVEVVVAPNGSVKEAKVVGGPPVLANAALDAVKKWRFEPAAGESTGIVNFKFEPHQ
;
A
#
# COMPACT_ATOMS: atom_id res chain seq x y z
N MET A 1 -12.05 34.37 -26.97
CA MET A 1 -11.98 33.89 -26.71
C MET A 1 -11.83 32.88 -26.23
N TYR A 2 -11.79 32.78 -26.14
CA TYR A 2 -11.69 32.04 -25.70
C TYR A 2 -11.49 31.13 -25.04
N ARG A 3 -11.35 30.89 -24.70
CA ARG A 3 -11.14 30.20 -24.22
C ARG A 3 -11.14 29.46 -23.43
N THR A 4 -11.32 29.42 -23.24
CA THR A 4 -11.31 28.89 -22.52
C THR A 4 -11.47 27.98 -21.92
N GLY A 5 -11.49 27.64 -21.81
CA GLY A 5 -11.69 26.85 -21.17
C GLY A 5 -11.35 25.88 -20.91
N TRP A 6 -11.37 25.77 -20.83
CA TRP A 6 -11.05 24.86 -20.57
C TRP A 6 -10.68 24.14 -19.75
N MET A 7 -10.68 24.25 -19.41
CA MET A 7 -10.33 23.74 -18.67
C MET A 7 -10.61 22.86 -18.00
N LEU A 8 -10.99 22.83 -17.92
CA LEU A 8 -11.20 22.14 -17.26
C LEU A 8 -11.15 21.10 -16.87
N ALA A 9 -11.08 21.00 -16.86
CA ALA A 9 -11.00 20.10 -16.61
C ALA A 9 -10.65 19.36 -15.94
N ALA A 10 -10.64 19.37 -15.69
CA ALA A 10 -10.29 18.71 -15.06
C ALA A 10 -10.44 18.11 -14.29
N LEU A 11 -10.83 18.17 -14.11
CA LEU A 11 -10.90 17.70 -13.40
C LEU A 11 -11.01 16.76 -12.86
N ALA A 12 -11.12 16.81 -12.83
CA ALA A 12 -11.18 16.08 -12.33
C ALA A 12 -11.17 15.14 -11.97
N LEU A 13 -11.22 15.04 -12.01
CA LEU A 13 -11.15 14.26 -11.68
C LEU A 13 -10.93 13.56 -10.93
N GLY A 14 -10.85 13.67 -10.71
CA GLY A 14 -10.59 13.13 -9.99
C GLY A 14 -10.76 12.44 -9.42
N CYS A 15 -11.12 12.45 -9.24
CA CYS A 15 -11.26 11.84 -8.56
C CYS A 15 -11.24 10.90 -8.11
N GLY A 16 -11.21 10.78 -7.97
CA GLY A 16 -11.16 9.98 -7.53
C GLY A 16 -11.30 9.21 -6.78
N VAL A 17 -11.48 8.99 -6.49
CA VAL A 17 -11.58 8.39 -5.72
C VAL A 17 -11.53 7.43 -5.15
N VAL A 18 -11.36 7.09 -4.71
CA VAL A 18 -11.30 6.16 -4.19
C VAL A 18 -11.57 5.82 -3.08
N GLN A 19 -11.99 5.59 -2.62
CA GLN A 19 -12.34 5.43 -1.60
C GLN A 19 -12.65 4.45 -0.80
N GLY A 20 -13.08 4.34 0.23
CA GLY A 20 -13.50 3.27 1.05
C GLY A 20 -12.43 2.30 1.43
N GLN A 21 -11.25 2.73 1.52
CA GLN A 21 -10.14 1.86 1.82
C GLN A 21 -10.03 1.67 3.32
N ALA A 22 -9.90 0.41 3.76
CA ALA A 22 -9.75 0.11 5.17
C ALA A 22 -8.35 0.45 5.67
N GLN A 23 -7.39 0.53 4.78
CA GLN A 23 -6.04 0.91 5.15
C GLN A 23 -5.34 1.63 4.02
N ASP A 24 -4.36 2.39 4.38
CA ASP A 24 -3.45 3.00 3.45
C ASP A 24 -2.14 2.27 3.49
N ALA A 25 -1.47 2.20 2.35
CA ALA A 25 -0.14 1.64 2.29
C ALA A 25 0.77 2.62 1.61
N GLN A 26 1.89 2.92 2.23
CA GLN A 26 2.89 3.83 1.71
C GLN A 26 4.25 3.18 1.75
N THR A 27 5.10 3.53 0.81
CA THR A 27 6.42 2.93 0.75
C THR A 27 7.47 3.96 0.36
N ASP A 28 8.68 3.78 0.89
CA ASP A 28 9.83 4.58 0.52
C ASP A 28 10.73 3.86 -0.48
N ILE A 29 10.28 2.73 -1.01
CA ILE A 29 11.03 2.02 -2.04
C ILE A 29 11.09 2.88 -3.28
N MET A 30 12.28 2.98 -3.87
CA MET A 30 12.53 3.90 -4.97
C MET A 30 11.93 3.45 -6.29
N ARG A 31 11.29 2.32 -6.34
CA ARG A 31 10.65 1.82 -7.56
C ARG A 31 9.18 2.14 -7.55
N ARG A 32 8.63 2.33 -8.73
CA ARG A 32 7.19 2.48 -8.88
C ARG A 32 6.50 1.16 -8.60
N VAL A 33 5.38 1.22 -7.91
CA VAL A 33 4.56 0.04 -7.64
C VAL A 33 3.68 -0.21 -8.86
N ARG A 34 3.75 -1.42 -9.42
CA ARG A 34 2.89 -1.80 -10.54
C ARG A 34 1.55 -2.31 -10.06
N SER A 35 1.56 -3.06 -8.98
CA SER A 35 0.36 -3.70 -8.48
C SER A 35 0.43 -3.77 -6.96
N LYS A 36 -0.57 -3.18 -6.31
CA LYS A 36 -0.73 -3.23 -4.87
C LYS A 36 -1.86 -4.18 -4.50
N VAL A 37 -1.69 -4.88 -3.39
CA VAL A 37 -2.75 -5.70 -2.83
C VAL A 37 -3.03 -5.17 -1.44
N GLN A 38 -4.30 -4.92 -1.16
CA GLN A 38 -4.70 -4.45 0.16
C GLN A 38 -4.60 -5.59 1.17
N ALA A 39 -4.18 -5.25 2.37
CA ALA A 39 -4.17 -6.20 3.46
C ALA A 39 -5.61 -6.49 3.87
N VAL A 40 -5.90 -7.74 4.17
CA VAL A 40 -7.22 -8.12 4.66
C VAL A 40 -7.28 -7.78 6.15
N TYR A 41 -8.30 -7.01 6.53
CA TYR A 41 -8.47 -6.64 7.93
C TYR A 41 -9.00 -7.88 8.67
N PRO A 42 -8.25 -8.45 9.61
CA PRO A 42 -8.69 -9.67 10.29
C PRO A 42 -9.98 -9.44 11.08
N ASP A 43 -10.85 -10.43 11.07
CA ASP A 43 -12.11 -10.33 11.81
C ASP A 43 -11.89 -10.04 13.28
N LEU A 44 -10.92 -10.70 13.88
CA LEU A 44 -10.63 -10.48 15.30
C LEU A 44 -10.24 -9.03 15.56
N ALA A 45 -9.40 -8.48 14.70
CA ALA A 45 -8.98 -7.09 14.86
C ALA A 45 -10.14 -6.14 14.69
N ARG A 46 -11.03 -6.44 13.75
CA ARG A 46 -12.20 -5.60 13.52
C ARG A 46 -13.13 -5.62 14.73
N LYS A 47 -13.35 -6.80 15.29
CA LYS A 47 -14.22 -6.93 16.46
C LYS A 47 -13.66 -6.20 17.67
N MET A 48 -12.35 -6.14 17.77
CA MET A 48 -11.69 -5.47 18.89
C MET A 48 -11.38 -4.01 18.59
N ASN A 49 -11.77 -3.51 17.41
CA ASN A 49 -11.49 -2.15 16.99
C ASN A 49 -10.00 -1.82 17.05
N LEU A 50 -9.17 -2.79 16.72
CA LEU A 50 -7.73 -2.57 16.72
C LEU A 50 -7.34 -1.69 15.56
N THR A 51 -6.51 -0.70 15.84
CA THR A 51 -5.94 0.16 14.82
C THR A 51 -4.44 0.12 14.97
N GLY A 52 -3.75 0.60 13.96
CA GLY A 52 -2.32 0.69 14.05
C GLY A 52 -1.67 0.66 12.69
N THR A 53 -0.36 0.86 12.71
CA THR A 53 0.45 0.82 11.50
C THR A 53 1.43 -0.33 11.61
N VAL A 54 1.46 -1.17 10.58
CA VAL A 54 2.43 -2.26 10.49
C VAL A 54 3.51 -1.83 9.52
N LYS A 55 4.76 -1.89 9.98
CA LYS A 55 5.91 -1.58 9.16
C LYS A 55 6.57 -2.86 8.70
N VAL A 56 6.72 -2.99 7.39
CA VAL A 56 7.31 -4.19 6.81
C VAL A 56 8.53 -3.79 5.99
N GLU A 57 9.66 -4.39 6.31
CA GLU A 57 10.85 -4.20 5.49
C GLU A 57 10.78 -5.17 4.32
N VAL A 58 10.93 -4.66 3.11
CA VAL A 58 10.71 -5.42 1.90
C VAL A 58 11.95 -5.34 1.02
N VAL A 59 12.36 -6.49 0.50
CA VAL A 59 13.40 -6.57 -0.52
C VAL A 59 12.74 -6.93 -1.83
N VAL A 60 12.93 -6.11 -2.85
CA VAL A 60 12.33 -6.29 -4.16
C VAL A 60 13.39 -6.78 -5.12
N ALA A 61 13.12 -7.90 -5.78
CA ALA A 61 14.03 -8.48 -6.74
C ALA A 61 14.10 -7.63 -8.01
N PRO A 62 15.12 -7.82 -8.84
CA PRO A 62 15.21 -7.05 -10.08
C PRO A 62 13.98 -7.14 -10.97
N ASN A 63 13.31 -8.29 -10.97
CA ASN A 63 12.14 -8.46 -11.82
C ASN A 63 10.88 -7.81 -11.24
N GLY A 64 10.95 -7.20 -10.05
CA GLY A 64 9.83 -6.50 -9.46
C GLY A 64 9.03 -7.28 -8.46
N SER A 65 9.34 -8.56 -8.27
CA SER A 65 8.62 -9.35 -7.27
C SER A 65 9.22 -9.12 -5.88
N VAL A 66 8.42 -9.33 -4.85
CA VAL A 66 8.87 -9.22 -3.48
C VAL A 66 9.67 -10.48 -3.13
N LYS A 67 10.95 -10.29 -2.88
CA LYS A 67 11.85 -11.39 -2.58
C LYS A 67 11.78 -11.78 -1.11
N GLU A 68 11.75 -10.78 -0.23
CA GLU A 68 11.65 -10.97 1.20
C GLU A 68 10.77 -9.90 1.81
N ALA A 69 10.07 -10.26 2.88
CA ALA A 69 9.28 -9.31 3.64
C ALA A 69 9.39 -9.67 5.10
N LYS A 70 9.61 -8.67 5.93
CA LYS A 70 9.84 -8.89 7.36
C LYS A 70 9.16 -7.77 8.13
N VAL A 71 8.33 -8.14 9.10
CA VAL A 71 7.67 -7.14 9.95
C VAL A 71 8.70 -6.58 10.92
N VAL A 72 8.82 -5.26 10.93
CA VAL A 72 9.75 -4.58 11.83
C VAL A 72 9.02 -3.75 12.90
N GLY A 73 7.71 -3.67 12.83
CA GLY A 73 6.94 -2.98 13.86
C GLY A 73 5.45 -3.10 13.60
N GLY A 74 4.68 -2.96 14.68
CA GLY A 74 3.22 -2.95 14.58
C GLY A 74 2.56 -4.05 15.37
N PRO A 75 1.23 -3.99 15.49
CA PRO A 75 0.48 -4.96 16.28
C PRO A 75 0.56 -6.35 15.67
N PRO A 76 0.82 -7.38 16.49
CA PRO A 76 0.95 -8.74 15.95
C PRO A 76 -0.28 -9.25 15.21
N VAL A 77 -1.47 -8.87 15.68
CA VAL A 77 -2.71 -9.34 15.04
C VAL A 77 -2.81 -8.85 13.61
N LEU A 78 -2.28 -7.67 13.34
CA LEU A 78 -2.34 -7.08 12.01
C LEU A 78 -1.12 -7.42 11.15
N ALA A 79 -0.06 -7.91 11.78
CA ALA A 79 1.21 -8.10 11.09
C ALA A 79 1.11 -9.15 9.98
N ASN A 80 0.45 -10.27 10.24
CA ASN A 80 0.32 -11.32 9.24
C ASN A 80 -0.47 -10.85 8.02
N ALA A 81 -1.50 -10.06 8.26
CA ALA A 81 -2.29 -9.52 7.15
C ALA A 81 -1.43 -8.64 6.25
N ALA A 82 -0.59 -7.81 6.86
CA ALA A 82 0.29 -6.94 6.09
C ALA A 82 1.32 -7.76 5.30
N LEU A 83 1.90 -8.78 5.92
CA LEU A 83 2.85 -9.65 5.24
C LEU A 83 2.23 -10.32 4.03
N ASP A 84 1.05 -10.91 4.22
CA ASP A 84 0.38 -11.61 3.14
C ASP A 84 0.11 -10.68 1.96
N ALA A 85 -0.29 -9.47 2.26
CA ALA A 85 -0.61 -8.51 1.21
C ALA A 85 0.65 -8.09 0.46
N VAL A 86 1.71 -7.72 1.19
CA VAL A 86 2.89 -7.16 0.55
C VAL A 86 3.63 -8.19 -0.30
N LYS A 87 3.54 -9.45 0.08
CA LYS A 87 4.18 -10.51 -0.71
C LYS A 87 3.59 -10.62 -2.10
N LYS A 88 2.38 -10.13 -2.30
CA LYS A 88 1.71 -10.17 -3.59
C LYS A 88 1.88 -8.88 -4.39
N TRP A 89 2.54 -7.90 -3.82
CA TRP A 89 2.80 -6.65 -4.55
C TRP A 89 3.79 -6.90 -5.67
N ARG A 90 3.70 -6.07 -6.69
CA ARG A 90 4.65 -6.09 -7.80
C ARG A 90 5.15 -4.69 -8.06
N PHE A 91 6.42 -4.60 -8.32
CA PHE A 91 7.09 -3.33 -8.60
C PHE A 91 7.63 -3.35 -10.03
N GLU A 92 8.00 -2.18 -10.53
CA GLU A 92 8.64 -2.10 -11.83
C GLU A 92 10.00 -2.77 -11.78
N PRO A 93 10.39 -3.47 -12.85
CA PRO A 93 11.72 -4.09 -12.89
C PRO A 93 12.82 -3.05 -12.82
N ALA A 94 13.97 -3.44 -12.32
CA ALA A 94 15.14 -2.58 -12.25
C ALA A 94 16.39 -3.46 -12.37
N ALA A 95 17.55 -2.81 -12.48
CA ALA A 95 18.79 -3.53 -12.68
C ALA A 95 19.23 -4.31 -11.45
N GLY A 96 18.85 -3.85 -10.26
CA GLY A 96 19.24 -4.50 -9.02
C GLY A 96 18.11 -4.57 -8.03
N GLU A 97 18.43 -5.11 -6.86
CA GLU A 97 17.44 -5.20 -5.79
C GLU A 97 17.19 -3.83 -5.17
N SER A 98 15.99 -3.67 -4.63
CA SER A 98 15.63 -2.48 -3.86
C SER A 98 15.13 -2.91 -2.50
N THR A 99 15.45 -2.13 -1.49
CA THR A 99 15.00 -2.40 -0.13
C THR A 99 14.36 -1.16 0.43
N GLY A 100 13.28 -1.33 1.16
CA GLY A 100 12.62 -0.20 1.79
C GLY A 100 11.55 -0.68 2.74
N ILE A 101 10.81 0.28 3.27
CA ILE A 101 9.75 0.02 4.24
C ILE A 101 8.41 0.29 3.59
N VAL A 102 7.47 -0.61 3.82
CA VAL A 102 6.08 -0.41 3.46
C VAL A 102 5.29 -0.30 4.74
N ASN A 103 4.54 0.77 4.87
CA ASN A 103 3.70 1.02 6.05
C ASN A 103 2.26 0.72 5.67
N PHE A 104 1.63 -0.18 6.43
CA PHE A 104 0.21 -0.46 6.27
C PHE A 104 -0.54 0.13 7.45
N LYS A 105 -1.45 1.03 7.18
CA LYS A 105 -2.24 1.67 8.22
C LYS A 105 -3.62 1.02 8.26
N PHE A 106 -3.98 0.49 9.42
CA PHE A 106 -5.24 -0.21 9.59
C PHE A 106 -6.19 0.62 10.43
N GLU A 107 -7.41 0.77 9.93
CA GLU A 107 -8.46 1.46 10.65
C GLU A 107 -9.75 0.67 10.50
N PRO A 108 -10.52 0.51 11.59
CA PRO A 108 -11.64 -0.43 11.57
C PRO A 108 -12.89 0.06 10.88
N HIS A 109 -13.04 1.36 10.73
CA HIS A 109 -14.29 1.86 10.18
C HIS A 109 -14.10 2.21 8.74
N GLN A 110 -14.48 1.39 7.91
CA GLN A 110 -14.43 1.71 6.49
C GLN A 110 -15.62 1.15 5.76
#